data_a0e952d5102fb32a329c446292e4f07c
#
_entry.id   a0e952d5102fb32a329c446292e4f07c
#
_cell.length_a   1.000
_cell.length_b   1.000
_cell.length_c   1.000
_cell.angle_alpha   90.00
_cell.angle_beta   90.00
_cell.angle_gamma   90.00
#
_symmetry.space_group_name_H-M   'P 1'
#
loop_
_entity.id
_entity.type
_entity.pdbx_description
1 polymer ?
#
loop_
_entity_poly.entity_id
_entity_poly.type
_entity_poly.pdbx_seq_one_letter_code
_entity_poly.pdbx_strand_id
1 'polypeptide(L)'
;MGKNVDYHTITALVEDKPGVLARVAGLFRRRGFNIASLAVGQSEQPGLSRMVFVVDGDQYTVDQATKQLDKLIEIVRVSDITHEEMVSRELAMIKVRTTSSSRAEIIEVVQLFRANVVDVGSQTLVVEITGEEDKINALINLLEPFGILEMMRTGRVAMVRGQADGRVSDSIGIDFYGNYGKELEMSAPGSYEGV
;
A
#
# COMPACT_ATOMS: atom_id res chain seq x y z
N MET A 1 17.58 20.16 -13.86
CA MET A 1 16.15 20.45 -13.82
C MET A 1 15.46 19.11 -13.54
N GLY A 2 15.12 18.84 -12.27
CA GLY A 2 14.33 17.66 -11.90
C GLY A 2 12.93 17.84 -12.46
N LYS A 3 12.40 16.83 -13.18
CA LYS A 3 10.97 16.78 -13.48
C LYS A 3 10.25 16.79 -12.14
N ASN A 4 9.32 17.71 -11.94
CA ASN A 4 8.31 17.56 -10.90
C ASN A 4 7.55 16.28 -11.26
N VAL A 5 7.76 15.23 -10.51
CA VAL A 5 7.07 13.96 -10.68
C VAL A 5 5.84 14.05 -9.81
N ASP A 6 4.66 14.07 -10.42
CA ASP A 6 3.40 14.04 -9.70
C ASP A 6 3.04 12.58 -9.41
N TYR A 7 3.05 12.21 -8.14
CA TYR A 7 2.66 10.88 -7.69
C TYR A 7 1.20 10.84 -7.29
N HIS A 8 0.49 9.89 -7.85
CA HIS A 8 -0.93 9.67 -7.57
C HIS A 8 -1.15 8.34 -6.87
N THR A 9 -2.09 8.31 -5.94
CA THR A 9 -2.41 7.11 -5.17
C THR A 9 -3.76 6.56 -5.63
N ILE A 10 -3.72 5.39 -6.27
CA ILE A 10 -4.90 4.67 -6.73
C ILE A 10 -5.12 3.45 -5.84
N THR A 11 -6.35 3.23 -5.39
CA THR A 11 -6.75 2.03 -4.69
C THR A 11 -7.64 1.17 -5.58
N ALA A 12 -7.49 -0.16 -5.50
CA ALA A 12 -8.37 -1.09 -6.18
C ALA A 12 -8.77 -2.25 -5.26
N LEU A 13 -10.04 -2.61 -5.26
CA LEU A 13 -10.56 -3.84 -4.68
C LEU A 13 -10.70 -4.86 -5.81
N VAL A 14 -10.07 -6.02 -5.66
CA VAL A 14 -9.94 -6.99 -6.73
C VAL A 14 -10.26 -8.41 -6.24
N GLU A 15 -10.67 -9.29 -7.12
CA GLU A 15 -10.80 -10.70 -6.78
C GLU A 15 -9.44 -11.31 -6.37
N ASP A 16 -9.44 -12.08 -5.28
CA ASP A 16 -8.24 -12.81 -4.82
C ASP A 16 -8.10 -14.13 -5.58
N LYS A 17 -7.64 -14.02 -6.84
CA LYS A 17 -7.46 -15.16 -7.75
C LYS A 17 -6.09 -15.16 -8.41
N PRO A 18 -5.53 -16.34 -8.72
CA PRO A 18 -4.29 -16.44 -9.49
C PRO A 18 -4.36 -15.66 -10.81
N GLY A 19 -3.33 -14.88 -11.10
CA GLY A 19 -3.19 -14.14 -12.36
C GLY A 19 -3.75 -12.72 -12.36
N VAL A 20 -4.51 -12.30 -11.36
CA VAL A 20 -5.07 -10.93 -11.30
C VAL A 20 -3.95 -9.89 -11.27
N LEU A 21 -2.95 -10.04 -10.39
CA LEU A 21 -1.80 -9.15 -10.35
C LEU A 21 -1.05 -9.10 -11.69
N ALA A 22 -0.88 -10.24 -12.35
CA ALA A 22 -0.22 -10.30 -13.65
C ALA A 22 -1.00 -9.55 -14.75
N ARG A 23 -2.35 -9.62 -14.73
CA ARG A 23 -3.21 -8.86 -15.66
C ARG A 23 -3.11 -7.37 -15.42
N VAL A 24 -3.16 -6.94 -14.15
CA VAL A 24 -3.00 -5.54 -13.76
C VAL A 24 -1.62 -5.03 -14.21
N ALA A 25 -0.53 -5.71 -13.85
CA ALA A 25 0.82 -5.34 -14.26
C ALA A 25 0.97 -5.32 -15.78
N GLY A 26 0.38 -6.29 -16.48
CA GLY A 26 0.36 -6.35 -17.94
C GLY A 26 -0.39 -5.18 -18.58
N LEU A 27 -1.46 -4.68 -17.95
CA LEU A 27 -2.19 -3.50 -18.39
C LEU A 27 -1.31 -2.24 -18.27
N PHE A 28 -0.71 -2.00 -17.10
CA PHE A 28 0.19 -0.87 -16.86
C PHE A 28 1.34 -0.87 -17.87
N ARG A 29 1.99 -2.02 -18.07
CA ARG A 29 3.06 -2.17 -19.06
C ARG A 29 2.62 -1.82 -20.49
N ARG A 30 1.47 -2.33 -20.95
CA ARG A 30 0.98 -2.07 -22.33
C ARG A 30 0.63 -0.60 -22.56
N ARG A 31 0.27 0.12 -21.52
CA ARG A 31 -0.09 1.54 -21.58
C ARG A 31 1.06 2.49 -21.26
N GLY A 32 2.21 1.94 -20.89
CA GLY A 32 3.40 2.73 -20.54
C GLY A 32 3.28 3.48 -19.22
N PHE A 33 2.36 3.05 -18.31
CA PHE A 33 2.25 3.64 -16.98
C PHE A 33 3.37 3.11 -16.08
N ASN A 34 4.03 4.00 -15.37
CA ASN A 34 5.04 3.64 -14.38
C ASN A 34 4.40 3.48 -12.99
N ILE A 35 4.60 2.30 -12.38
CA ILE A 35 4.21 2.02 -11.01
C ILE A 35 5.43 2.30 -10.13
N ALA A 36 5.40 3.38 -9.36
CA ALA A 36 6.44 3.72 -8.40
C ALA A 36 6.39 2.84 -7.16
N SER A 37 5.17 2.45 -6.73
CA SER A 37 4.95 1.61 -5.55
C SER A 37 3.68 0.78 -5.74
N LEU A 38 3.69 -0.46 -5.24
CA LEU A 38 2.54 -1.36 -5.25
C LEU A 38 2.50 -2.14 -3.93
N ALA A 39 1.40 -2.05 -3.23
CA ALA A 39 1.08 -2.88 -2.08
C ALA A 39 -0.19 -3.70 -2.37
N VAL A 40 -0.19 -4.96 -1.95
CA VAL A 40 -1.33 -5.88 -2.10
C VAL A 40 -1.54 -6.61 -0.78
N GLY A 41 -2.77 -6.68 -0.33
CA GLY A 41 -3.14 -7.43 0.88
C GLY A 41 -4.58 -7.92 0.80
N GLN A 42 -4.91 -8.90 1.64
CA GLN A 42 -6.29 -9.36 1.78
C GLN A 42 -7.17 -8.20 2.27
N SER A 43 -8.39 -8.12 1.73
CA SER A 43 -9.37 -7.15 2.19
C SER A 43 -10.20 -7.72 3.35
N GLU A 44 -11.05 -6.86 3.92
CA GLU A 44 -12.05 -7.23 4.92
C GLU A 44 -13.14 -8.17 4.37
N GLN A 45 -13.24 -8.28 3.05
CA GLN A 45 -14.21 -9.16 2.38
C GLN A 45 -13.51 -10.45 1.94
N PRO A 46 -14.00 -11.64 2.33
CA PRO A 46 -13.44 -12.91 1.90
C PRO A 46 -13.41 -13.04 0.37
N GLY A 47 -12.29 -13.52 -0.17
CA GLY A 47 -12.09 -13.71 -1.60
C GLY A 47 -11.74 -12.43 -2.38
N LEU A 48 -11.53 -11.32 -1.67
CA LEU A 48 -11.07 -10.06 -2.27
C LEU A 48 -9.73 -9.62 -1.68
N SER A 49 -8.94 -8.97 -2.50
CA SER A 49 -7.68 -8.31 -2.13
C SER A 49 -7.75 -6.81 -2.42
N ARG A 50 -7.11 -6.02 -1.59
CA ARG A 50 -6.96 -4.59 -1.80
C ARG A 50 -5.56 -4.30 -2.33
N MET A 51 -5.50 -3.53 -3.42
CA MET A 51 -4.26 -3.05 -4.01
C MET A 51 -4.16 -1.54 -3.83
N VAL A 52 -2.96 -1.05 -3.55
CA VAL A 52 -2.64 0.37 -3.55
C VAL A 52 -1.49 0.59 -4.53
N PHE A 53 -1.70 1.43 -5.53
CA PHE A 53 -0.72 1.81 -6.53
C PHE A 53 -0.29 3.25 -6.30
N VAL A 54 1.00 3.52 -6.38
CA VAL A 54 1.52 4.86 -6.59
C VAL A 54 1.98 4.93 -8.04
N VAL A 55 1.34 5.80 -8.81
CA VAL A 55 1.59 5.96 -10.25
C VAL A 55 2.27 7.30 -10.49
N ASP A 56 3.31 7.30 -11.31
CA ASP A 56 4.01 8.48 -11.77
C ASP A 56 3.33 8.98 -13.06
N GLY A 57 2.87 10.22 -13.05
CA GLY A 57 2.25 10.84 -14.21
C GLY A 57 1.39 12.05 -13.87
N ASP A 58 0.89 12.70 -14.91
CA ASP A 58 -0.10 13.78 -14.79
C ASP A 58 -1.51 13.24 -14.53
N GLN A 59 -2.46 14.12 -14.23
CA GLN A 59 -3.86 13.77 -13.97
C GLN A 59 -4.49 12.99 -15.14
N TYR A 60 -4.14 13.33 -16.39
CA TYR A 60 -4.64 12.60 -17.55
C TYR A 60 -4.17 11.15 -17.56
N THR A 61 -2.90 10.91 -17.22
CA THR A 61 -2.31 9.57 -17.10
C THR A 61 -3.03 8.74 -16.04
N VAL A 62 -3.34 9.34 -14.89
CA VAL A 62 -4.03 8.69 -13.78
C VAL A 62 -5.48 8.36 -14.14
N ASP A 63 -6.19 9.29 -14.75
CA ASP A 63 -7.56 9.08 -15.25
C ASP A 63 -7.61 7.91 -16.25
N GLN A 64 -6.61 7.82 -17.14
CA GLN A 64 -6.50 6.71 -18.08
C GLN A 64 -6.19 5.40 -17.37
N ALA A 65 -5.28 5.40 -16.38
CA ALA A 65 -4.94 4.21 -15.60
C ALA A 65 -6.18 3.67 -14.87
N THR A 66 -6.91 4.55 -14.17
CA THR A 66 -8.14 4.22 -13.44
C THR A 66 -9.21 3.64 -14.38
N LYS A 67 -9.50 4.32 -15.49
CA LYS A 67 -10.48 3.86 -16.50
C LYS A 67 -10.09 2.53 -17.17
N GLN A 68 -8.81 2.23 -17.28
CA GLN A 68 -8.36 0.96 -17.86
C GLN A 68 -8.39 -0.16 -16.82
N LEU A 69 -8.09 0.12 -15.56
CA LEU A 69 -8.26 -0.82 -14.46
C LEU A 69 -9.73 -1.24 -14.33
N ASP A 70 -10.63 -0.28 -14.34
CA ASP A 70 -12.08 -0.51 -14.20
C ASP A 70 -12.69 -1.42 -15.30
N LYS A 71 -11.99 -1.61 -16.41
CA LYS A 71 -12.40 -2.54 -17.47
C LYS A 71 -12.01 -3.99 -17.25
N LEU A 72 -11.17 -4.27 -16.26
CA LEU A 72 -10.78 -5.63 -15.94
C LEU A 72 -11.89 -6.30 -15.12
N ILE A 73 -12.31 -7.50 -15.54
CA ILE A 73 -13.43 -8.22 -14.92
C ILE A 73 -13.17 -8.59 -13.46
N GLU A 74 -11.90 -8.69 -13.08
CA GLU A 74 -11.49 -9.03 -11.73
C GLU A 74 -11.43 -7.81 -10.80
N ILE A 75 -11.63 -6.60 -11.33
CA ILE A 75 -11.67 -5.37 -10.55
C ILE A 75 -13.10 -5.13 -10.07
N VAL A 76 -13.31 -5.18 -8.78
CA VAL A 76 -14.60 -4.87 -8.14
C VAL A 76 -14.80 -3.35 -8.03
N ARG A 77 -13.72 -2.64 -7.68
CA ARG A 77 -13.73 -1.19 -7.52
C ARG A 77 -12.34 -0.62 -7.72
N VAL A 78 -12.24 0.56 -8.32
CA VAL A 78 -11.00 1.35 -8.40
C VAL A 78 -11.29 2.80 -8.09
N SER A 79 -10.38 3.48 -7.39
CA SER A 79 -10.54 4.89 -7.02
C SER A 79 -9.18 5.58 -6.98
N ASP A 80 -9.10 6.77 -7.55
CA ASP A 80 -8.01 7.71 -7.30
C ASP A 80 -8.31 8.46 -6.00
N ILE A 81 -7.43 8.31 -5.01
CA ILE A 81 -7.57 8.94 -3.69
C ILE A 81 -6.50 10.02 -3.45
N THR A 82 -5.83 10.47 -4.51
CA THR A 82 -4.71 11.41 -4.41
C THR A 82 -5.08 12.71 -3.69
N HIS A 83 -6.28 13.22 -3.97
CA HIS A 83 -6.77 14.49 -3.42
C HIS A 83 -7.68 14.32 -2.20
N GLU A 84 -7.87 13.09 -1.74
CA GLU A 84 -8.67 12.80 -0.55
C GLU A 84 -7.82 12.93 0.72
N GLU A 85 -8.46 13.30 1.82
CA GLU A 85 -7.81 13.18 3.13
C GLU A 85 -7.58 11.69 3.43
N MET A 86 -6.32 11.26 3.42
CA MET A 86 -5.96 9.86 3.63
C MET A 86 -4.99 9.65 4.79
N VAL A 87 -5.02 8.45 5.36
CA VAL A 87 -3.94 7.92 6.20
C VAL A 87 -3.09 7.03 5.32
N SER A 88 -1.82 7.37 5.14
CA SER A 88 -0.87 6.53 4.41
C SER A 88 0.26 6.08 5.31
N ARG A 89 0.73 4.86 5.12
CA ARG A 89 1.89 4.30 5.82
C ARG A 89 2.69 3.41 4.87
N GLU A 90 3.96 3.33 5.19
CA GLU A 90 4.89 2.39 4.58
C GLU A 90 5.74 1.80 5.69
N LEU A 91 6.15 0.54 5.55
CA LEU A 91 7.14 -0.09 6.41
C LEU A 91 8.44 -0.23 5.61
N ALA A 92 9.56 0.10 6.24
CA ALA A 92 10.88 -0.18 5.70
C ALA A 92 11.72 -1.00 6.70
N MET A 93 12.46 -1.97 6.16
CA MET A 93 13.51 -2.70 6.86
C MET A 93 14.86 -2.34 6.24
N ILE A 94 15.79 -1.86 7.06
CA ILE A 94 17.07 -1.30 6.62
C ILE A 94 18.19 -2.02 7.37
N LYS A 95 19.02 -2.76 6.64
CA LYS A 95 20.22 -3.38 7.17
C LYS A 95 21.40 -2.43 7.00
N VAL A 96 21.94 -1.98 8.10
CA VAL A 96 23.03 -1.00 8.13
C VAL A 96 24.29 -1.60 8.74
N ARG A 97 25.44 -1.23 8.21
CA ARG A 97 26.73 -1.61 8.78
C ARG A 97 26.94 -0.87 10.08
N THR A 98 27.53 -1.55 11.07
CA THR A 98 27.90 -0.97 12.34
C THR A 98 29.28 -1.44 12.80
N THR A 99 29.95 -0.60 13.56
CA THR A 99 31.16 -0.90 14.30
C THR A 99 30.89 -0.71 15.78
N SER A 100 31.84 -1.08 16.66
CA SER A 100 31.71 -0.81 18.09
C SER A 100 31.58 0.69 18.40
N SER A 101 32.19 1.57 17.57
CA SER A 101 32.13 3.01 17.76
C SER A 101 30.88 3.67 17.17
N SER A 102 30.33 3.18 16.05
CA SER A 102 29.17 3.78 15.40
C SER A 102 27.81 3.23 15.88
N ARG A 103 27.83 2.12 16.63
CA ARG A 103 26.59 1.44 17.05
C ARG A 103 25.69 2.32 17.92
N ALA A 104 26.28 3.05 18.88
CA ALA A 104 25.52 3.92 19.76
C ALA A 104 24.86 5.07 18.98
N GLU A 105 25.58 5.68 18.06
CA GLU A 105 25.09 6.76 17.21
C GLU A 105 23.92 6.30 16.30
N ILE A 106 24.03 5.10 15.70
CA ILE A 106 22.94 4.54 14.90
C ILE A 106 21.69 4.33 15.78
N ILE A 107 21.86 3.80 17.00
CA ILE A 107 20.74 3.56 17.92
C ILE A 107 20.07 4.88 18.32
N GLU A 108 20.84 5.94 18.57
CA GLU A 108 20.30 7.29 18.86
C GLU A 108 19.46 7.81 17.68
N VAL A 109 19.98 7.72 16.45
CA VAL A 109 19.24 8.10 15.23
C VAL A 109 17.93 7.32 15.13
N VAL A 110 17.97 5.98 15.32
CA VAL A 110 16.79 5.12 15.28
C VAL A 110 15.74 5.55 16.32
N GLN A 111 16.16 5.87 17.54
CA GLN A 111 15.27 6.33 18.61
C GLN A 111 14.60 7.67 18.30
N LEU A 112 15.33 8.63 17.71
CA LEU A 112 14.78 9.93 17.30
C LEU A 112 13.63 9.78 16.31
N PHE A 113 13.71 8.80 15.42
CA PHE A 113 12.64 8.49 14.45
C PHE A 113 11.54 7.58 14.99
N ARG A 114 11.61 7.16 16.28
CA ARG A 114 10.73 6.14 16.86
C ARG A 114 10.68 4.88 15.99
N ALA A 115 11.84 4.50 15.50
CA ALA A 115 12.07 3.26 14.78
C ALA A 115 12.59 2.18 15.75
N ASN A 116 12.61 0.93 15.32
CA ASN A 116 13.01 -0.20 16.13
C ASN A 116 14.27 -0.86 15.56
N VAL A 117 15.16 -1.34 16.44
CA VAL A 117 16.19 -2.30 16.04
C VAL A 117 15.61 -3.69 16.22
N VAL A 118 15.46 -4.44 15.13
CA VAL A 118 14.81 -5.77 15.12
C VAL A 118 15.80 -6.92 15.02
N ASP A 119 17.05 -6.62 14.61
CA ASP A 119 18.15 -7.58 14.63
C ASP A 119 19.48 -6.89 14.96
N VAL A 120 20.33 -7.58 15.73
CA VAL A 120 21.64 -7.08 16.17
C VAL A 120 22.72 -8.13 15.86
N GLY A 121 23.48 -7.87 14.78
CA GLY A 121 24.66 -8.65 14.43
C GLY A 121 25.96 -8.05 15.02
N SER A 122 27.09 -8.75 14.82
CA SER A 122 28.40 -8.26 15.25
C SER A 122 28.82 -7.00 14.51
N GLN A 123 28.47 -6.88 13.21
CA GLN A 123 28.84 -5.77 12.32
C GLN A 123 27.65 -5.17 11.59
N THR A 124 26.44 -5.53 11.96
CA THR A 124 25.20 -5.06 11.31
C THR A 124 24.09 -4.84 12.33
N LEU A 125 23.18 -3.94 11.99
CA LEU A 125 21.88 -3.77 12.63
C LEU A 125 20.79 -3.83 11.56
N VAL A 126 19.63 -4.41 11.87
CA VAL A 126 18.43 -4.28 11.05
C VAL A 126 17.47 -3.34 11.78
N VAL A 127 17.15 -2.26 11.12
CA VAL A 127 16.24 -1.21 11.59
C VAL A 127 14.92 -1.35 10.88
N GLU A 128 13.82 -1.36 11.65
CA GLU A 128 12.45 -1.31 11.17
C GLU A 128 11.87 0.07 11.44
N ILE A 129 11.22 0.65 10.45
CA ILE A 129 10.48 1.90 10.59
C ILE A 129 9.14 1.82 9.88
N THR A 130 8.10 2.39 10.51
CA THR A 130 6.81 2.62 9.89
C THR A 130 6.49 4.12 9.92
N GLY A 131 5.99 4.64 8.83
CA GLY A 131 5.64 6.06 8.73
C GLY A 131 5.18 6.47 7.35
N GLU A 132 5.08 7.77 7.16
CA GLU A 132 4.94 8.40 5.85
C GLU A 132 6.28 8.37 5.12
N GLU A 133 6.23 8.45 3.80
CA GLU A 133 7.39 8.34 2.92
C GLU A 133 8.52 9.30 3.31
N ASP A 134 8.19 10.56 3.61
CA ASP A 134 9.18 11.57 3.99
C ASP A 134 9.93 11.21 5.27
N LYS A 135 9.22 10.66 6.27
CA LYS A 135 9.83 10.18 7.51
C LYS A 135 10.82 9.05 7.24
N ILE A 136 10.43 8.09 6.39
CA ILE A 136 11.28 6.94 6.04
C ILE A 136 12.50 7.41 5.26
N ASN A 137 12.32 8.27 4.26
CA ASN A 137 13.41 8.84 3.47
C ASN A 137 14.39 9.65 4.33
N ALA A 138 13.90 10.42 5.31
CA ALA A 138 14.73 11.15 6.24
C ALA A 138 15.62 10.23 7.08
N LEU A 139 15.06 9.10 7.59
CA LEU A 139 15.87 8.10 8.31
C LEU A 139 16.90 7.44 7.40
N ILE A 140 16.52 7.06 6.17
CA ILE A 140 17.42 6.44 5.20
C ILE A 140 18.63 7.36 4.94
N ASN A 141 18.39 8.65 4.69
CA ASN A 141 19.44 9.63 4.45
C ASN A 141 20.43 9.75 5.63
N LEU A 142 19.94 9.66 6.87
CA LEU A 142 20.80 9.70 8.07
C LEU A 142 21.56 8.38 8.29
N LEU A 143 21.04 7.25 7.81
CA LEU A 143 21.73 5.96 7.91
C LEU A 143 22.69 5.70 6.74
N GLU A 144 22.55 6.39 5.62
CA GLU A 144 23.40 6.23 4.44
C GLU A 144 24.92 6.35 4.73
N PRO A 145 25.41 7.34 5.53
CA PRO A 145 26.83 7.46 5.85
C PRO A 145 27.44 6.25 6.58
N PHE A 146 26.63 5.47 7.30
CA PHE A 146 27.09 4.25 7.98
C PHE A 146 27.23 3.05 7.03
N GLY A 147 26.63 3.12 5.84
CA GLY A 147 26.62 2.10 4.81
C GLY A 147 25.40 1.17 4.92
N ILE A 148 24.38 1.48 4.14
CA ILE A 148 23.22 0.60 3.96
C ILE A 148 23.65 -0.59 3.11
N LEU A 149 23.43 -1.80 3.62
CA LEU A 149 23.79 -3.06 2.97
C LEU A 149 22.61 -3.65 2.19
N GLU A 150 21.41 -3.52 2.75
CA GLU A 150 20.18 -4.06 2.19
C GLU A 150 19.00 -3.22 2.69
N MET A 151 18.00 -3.06 1.86
CA MET A 151 16.78 -2.36 2.23
C MET A 151 15.58 -3.00 1.52
N MET A 152 14.48 -3.14 2.25
CA MET A 152 13.19 -3.56 1.72
C MET A 152 12.11 -2.60 2.17
N ARG A 153 11.21 -2.24 1.26
CA ARG A 153 10.05 -1.38 1.52
C ARG A 153 8.79 -2.09 1.04
N THR A 154 7.70 -1.94 1.79
CA THR A 154 6.41 -2.55 1.42
C THR A 154 5.72 -1.82 0.27
N GLY A 155 6.10 -0.57 0.04
CA GLY A 155 5.26 0.37 -0.72
C GLY A 155 4.18 1.00 0.16
N ARG A 156 3.49 1.99 -0.39
CA ARG A 156 2.46 2.77 0.31
C ARG A 156 1.21 1.94 0.49
N VAL A 157 0.73 1.80 1.73
CA VAL A 157 -0.64 1.44 2.06
C VAL A 157 -1.41 2.70 2.43
N ALA A 158 -2.66 2.84 1.98
CA ALA A 158 -3.44 4.05 2.19
C ALA A 158 -4.93 3.75 2.35
N MET A 159 -5.60 4.56 3.19
CA MET A 159 -7.05 4.55 3.41
C MET A 159 -7.54 5.98 3.52
N VAL A 160 -8.70 6.28 2.95
CA VAL A 160 -9.38 7.58 3.10
C VAL A 160 -9.83 7.76 4.55
N ARG A 161 -9.70 8.98 5.10
CA ARG A 161 -10.10 9.30 6.47
C ARG A 161 -11.61 9.51 6.58
N GLY A 162 -12.16 9.18 7.75
CA GLY A 162 -13.44 9.67 8.24
C GLY A 162 -14.71 9.21 7.51
N GLN A 163 -14.61 8.36 6.51
CA GLN A 163 -15.79 7.82 5.82
C GLN A 163 -16.18 6.48 6.42
N ALA A 164 -17.26 6.47 7.20
CA ALA A 164 -17.77 5.25 7.84
C ALA A 164 -18.25 4.20 6.83
N ASP A 165 -18.58 4.59 5.59
CA ASP A 165 -19.26 3.75 4.60
C ASP A 165 -18.36 3.27 3.46
N GLY A 166 -17.05 3.51 3.51
CA GLY A 166 -16.16 3.14 2.39
C GLY A 166 -16.51 3.80 1.05
N ARG A 167 -17.37 4.83 1.07
CA ARG A 167 -17.73 5.62 -0.10
C ARG A 167 -16.62 6.62 -0.38
N VAL A 168 -15.69 6.26 -1.23
CA VAL A 168 -14.97 7.25 -2.02
C VAL A 168 -16.03 7.86 -2.95
N SER A 169 -16.09 9.17 -3.08
CA SER A 169 -17.12 9.90 -3.82
C SER A 169 -17.45 9.19 -5.14
N ASP A 170 -18.63 8.59 -5.21
CA ASP A 170 -19.10 7.91 -6.40
C ASP A 170 -19.39 8.97 -7.49
N SER A 171 -18.46 9.10 -8.41
CA SER A 171 -18.79 9.67 -9.72
C SER A 171 -19.61 8.69 -10.60
N ILE A 172 -19.89 7.49 -10.09
CA ILE A 172 -20.77 6.49 -10.75
C ILE A 172 -21.62 5.86 -9.65
N GLY A 173 -22.89 6.29 -9.56
CA GLY A 173 -23.87 5.89 -8.54
C GLY A 173 -24.31 4.42 -8.62
N ILE A 174 -23.47 3.48 -8.21
CA ILE A 174 -23.83 2.08 -8.04
C ILE A 174 -23.62 1.71 -6.56
N ASP A 175 -24.72 1.48 -5.86
CA ASP A 175 -24.75 1.00 -4.48
C ASP A 175 -24.42 -0.51 -4.46
N PHE A 176 -23.13 -0.83 -4.31
CA PHE A 176 -22.66 -2.23 -4.27
C PHE A 176 -22.89 -2.94 -2.94
N TYR A 177 -23.21 -2.23 -1.86
CA TYR A 177 -23.47 -2.85 -0.56
C TYR A 177 -24.88 -3.43 -0.40
N GLY A 178 -25.83 -3.03 -1.25
CA GLY A 178 -27.23 -3.48 -1.16
C GLY A 178 -27.46 -4.97 -1.48
N ASN A 179 -26.61 -5.61 -2.27
CA ASN A 179 -26.83 -6.98 -2.73
C ASN A 179 -26.07 -8.08 -1.98
N TYR A 180 -24.90 -7.76 -1.35
CA TYR A 180 -24.11 -8.76 -0.65
C TYR A 180 -24.61 -9.07 0.77
N GLY A 181 -25.32 -8.13 1.42
CA GLY A 181 -25.91 -8.36 2.74
C GLY A 181 -27.07 -9.39 2.74
N LYS A 182 -27.74 -9.58 1.62
CA LYS A 182 -28.88 -10.53 1.53
C LYS A 182 -28.48 -11.98 1.32
N GLU A 183 -27.31 -12.26 0.77
CA GLU A 183 -26.86 -13.65 0.58
C GLU A 183 -26.24 -14.25 1.84
N LEU A 184 -25.73 -13.43 2.77
CA LEU A 184 -25.19 -13.91 4.04
C LEU A 184 -26.27 -14.27 5.08
N GLU A 185 -27.48 -13.68 5.00
CA GLU A 185 -28.59 -14.06 5.88
C GLU A 185 -29.25 -15.39 5.48
N MET A 186 -29.06 -15.89 4.26
CA MET A 186 -29.62 -17.16 3.80
C MET A 186 -28.76 -18.39 4.08
N SER A 187 -27.55 -18.23 4.61
CA SER A 187 -26.63 -19.34 4.90
C SER A 187 -26.37 -19.59 6.39
N ALA A 188 -27.19 -19.05 7.29
CA ALA A 188 -27.11 -19.42 8.70
C ALA A 188 -27.56 -20.87 8.88
N PRO A 189 -26.75 -21.77 9.46
CA PRO A 189 -27.17 -23.14 9.72
C PRO A 189 -28.29 -23.16 10.76
N GLY A 190 -29.39 -23.85 10.41
CA GLY A 190 -30.54 -23.99 11.27
C GLY A 190 -30.18 -24.53 12.65
N SER A 191 -30.78 -23.92 13.65
CA SER A 191 -30.81 -24.36 15.04
C SER A 191 -31.26 -25.84 15.11
N TYR A 192 -30.39 -26.72 15.57
CA TYR A 192 -30.78 -28.03 16.06
C TYR A 192 -31.58 -27.86 17.35
N GLU A 193 -32.90 -27.96 17.28
CA GLU A 193 -33.72 -28.24 18.47
C GLU A 193 -33.58 -29.74 18.78
N GLY A 194 -33.23 -30.03 20.04
CA GLY A 194 -32.99 -31.34 20.54
C GLY A 194 -34.28 -32.10 20.82
N VAL A 195 -34.13 -33.44 20.78
CA VAL A 195 -34.92 -34.42 21.55
C VAL A 195 -33.97 -35.15 22.47
#